data_39349f2e599961768765d5d76be7f2a2
#
_entry.id   39349f2e599961768765d5d76be7f2a2
#
_cell.length_a   1.000
_cell.length_b   1.000
_cell.length_c   1.000
_cell.angle_alpha   90.00
_cell.angle_beta   90.00
_cell.angle_gamma   90.00
#
_symmetry.space_group_name_H-M   'P 1'
#
loop_
_entity.id
_entity.type
_entity.pdbx_description
1 polymer ?
#
loop_
_entity_poly.entity_id
_entity_poly.type
_entity_poly.pdbx_seq_one_letter_code
_entity_poly.pdbx_strand_id
1 'polypeptide(L)'
;RGAGTITIVFQEVGASTVKMGELKAGDSFRDFTGPLGCASEFVHEDLESLKNKKMLFVAGGVGAAPVYPQVKWLKAHGIDADVIVGAKTKDMLILEDQMEAVAGNYYPCTDDGSYGHAGMVTTMVEELVNNGNKYDVCVAIGPMIMMKFVCLLTKKLGIHTCLLYTSDAADDRI
;
A
#
# COMPACT_ATOMS: atom_id res chain seq x y z
N ARG A 1 8.02 13.58 10.45
CA ARG A 1 8.88 14.75 10.25
C ARG A 1 9.20 15.36 11.63
N GLY A 2 10.21 14.88 12.34
CA GLY A 2 10.59 15.47 13.61
C GLY A 2 12.09 15.64 13.80
N ALA A 3 12.89 14.87 13.07
CA ALA A 3 14.34 14.82 13.29
C ALA A 3 15.19 15.17 12.06
N GLY A 4 14.60 15.74 11.00
CA GLY A 4 15.32 16.00 9.74
C GLY A 4 15.76 14.72 9.02
N THR A 5 15.07 13.62 9.26
CA THR A 5 15.37 12.31 8.66
C THR A 5 14.31 11.92 7.62
N ILE A 6 14.71 11.11 6.66
CA ILE A 6 13.85 10.49 5.67
C ILE A 6 13.98 8.97 5.82
N THR A 7 12.86 8.26 5.82
CA THR A 7 12.84 6.80 5.80
C THR A 7 12.48 6.35 4.39
N ILE A 8 13.25 5.46 3.83
CA ILE A 8 12.97 4.78 2.57
C ILE A 8 12.78 3.29 2.83
N VAL A 9 11.87 2.67 2.08
CA VAL A 9 11.65 1.22 2.09
C VAL A 9 11.88 0.73 0.67
N PHE A 10 12.74 -0.27 0.52
CA PHE A 10 13.08 -0.86 -0.78
C PHE A 10 13.25 -2.36 -0.66
N GLN A 11 13.13 -3.06 -1.76
CA GLN A 11 13.36 -4.49 -1.86
C GLN A 11 14.64 -4.74 -2.67
N GLU A 12 15.46 -5.66 -2.21
CA GLU A 12 16.72 -6.04 -2.88
C GLU A 12 16.44 -6.98 -4.07
N VAL A 13 16.04 -6.40 -5.21
CA VAL A 13 15.73 -7.18 -6.42
C VAL A 13 16.59 -6.86 -7.63
N GLY A 14 17.31 -5.75 -7.62
CA GLY A 14 18.17 -5.31 -8.72
C GLY A 14 19.54 -4.83 -8.26
N ALA A 15 20.48 -4.64 -9.20
CA ALA A 15 21.85 -4.27 -8.88
C ALA A 15 21.99 -3.03 -7.98
N SER A 16 21.13 -2.03 -8.16
CA SER A 16 21.14 -0.80 -7.35
C SER A 16 20.61 -1.04 -5.95
N THR A 17 19.48 -1.76 -5.81
CA THR A 17 18.88 -2.04 -4.51
C THR A 17 19.68 -3.02 -3.68
N VAL A 18 20.35 -3.99 -4.31
CA VAL A 18 21.33 -4.87 -3.63
C VAL A 18 22.48 -4.04 -3.06
N LYS A 19 23.07 -3.13 -3.84
CA LYS A 19 24.12 -2.22 -3.33
C LYS A 19 23.61 -1.30 -2.22
N MET A 20 22.34 -0.89 -2.25
CA MET A 20 21.74 -0.13 -1.15
C MET A 20 21.65 -0.96 0.13
N GLY A 21 21.33 -2.26 0.02
CA GLY A 21 21.29 -3.20 1.14
C GLY A 21 22.64 -3.45 1.81
N GLU A 22 23.75 -3.24 1.09
CA GLU A 22 25.10 -3.34 1.64
C GLU A 22 25.49 -2.17 2.57
N LEU A 23 24.79 -1.03 2.47
CA LEU A 23 25.08 0.16 3.26
C LEU A 23 24.82 -0.07 4.76
N LYS A 24 25.70 0.48 5.58
CA LYS A 24 25.66 0.39 7.05
C LYS A 24 25.50 1.78 7.68
N ALA A 25 25.19 1.79 8.95
CA ALA A 25 25.16 3.01 9.71
C ALA A 25 26.49 3.77 9.63
N GLY A 26 26.43 5.01 9.19
CA GLY A 26 27.60 5.87 8.93
C GLY A 26 27.97 5.98 7.46
N ASP A 27 27.47 5.11 6.61
CA ASP A 27 27.62 5.23 5.16
C ASP A 27 26.70 6.35 4.62
N SER A 28 27.00 6.82 3.40
CA SER A 28 26.24 7.91 2.78
C SER A 28 25.97 7.64 1.31
N PHE A 29 24.83 8.11 0.85
CA PHE A 29 24.57 8.25 -0.58
C PHE A 29 25.34 9.45 -1.14
N ARG A 30 25.84 9.33 -2.35
CA ARG A 30 26.48 10.44 -3.05
C ARG A 30 25.49 11.60 -3.26
N ASP A 31 24.30 11.24 -3.72
CA ASP A 31 23.23 12.19 -4.03
C ASP A 31 21.89 11.59 -3.62
N PHE A 32 21.01 12.40 -3.07
CA PHE A 32 19.65 12.03 -2.73
C PHE A 32 18.70 13.17 -3.14
N THR A 33 17.94 12.96 -4.20
CA THR A 33 17.07 13.99 -4.78
C THR A 33 15.61 13.67 -4.49
N GLY A 34 14.86 14.66 -4.03
CA GLY A 34 13.42 14.56 -3.78
C GLY A 34 12.86 15.83 -3.12
N PRO A 35 11.53 15.90 -2.92
CA PRO A 35 10.51 14.91 -3.30
C PRO A 35 10.27 14.88 -4.83
N LEU A 36 10.12 13.67 -5.37
CA LEU A 36 9.78 13.44 -6.78
C LEU A 36 8.41 12.75 -6.85
N GLY A 37 7.78 12.80 -8.05
CA GLY A 37 6.49 12.19 -8.30
C GLY A 37 5.31 13.14 -8.05
N CYS A 38 4.10 12.57 -8.11
CA CYS A 38 2.86 13.30 -7.88
C CYS A 38 2.17 12.81 -6.60
N ALA A 39 1.47 13.71 -5.93
CA ALA A 39 0.60 13.33 -4.82
C ALA A 39 -0.58 12.49 -5.33
N SER A 40 -1.12 11.62 -4.47
CA SER A 40 -2.35 10.88 -4.78
C SER A 40 -3.51 11.85 -5.03
N GLU A 41 -4.38 11.52 -5.98
CA GLU A 41 -5.47 12.40 -6.42
C GLU A 41 -6.35 12.90 -5.28
N PHE A 42 -6.68 12.03 -4.33
CA PHE A 42 -7.52 12.38 -3.19
C PHE A 42 -6.94 13.48 -2.28
N VAL A 43 -5.62 13.74 -2.31
CA VAL A 43 -5.00 14.83 -1.53
C VAL A 43 -5.47 16.21 -2.01
N HIS A 44 -5.94 16.29 -3.25
CA HIS A 44 -6.47 17.51 -3.87
C HIS A 44 -7.98 17.63 -3.79
N GLU A 45 -8.67 16.62 -3.26
CA GLU A 45 -10.11 16.65 -3.06
C GLU A 45 -10.49 17.50 -1.81
N ASP A 46 -11.72 17.97 -1.81
CA ASP A 46 -12.28 18.61 -0.62
C ASP A 46 -12.39 17.61 0.55
N LEU A 47 -11.85 17.99 1.71
CA LEU A 47 -11.77 17.11 2.89
C LEU A 47 -13.15 16.65 3.38
N GLU A 48 -14.18 17.52 3.30
CA GLU A 48 -15.53 17.13 3.73
C GLU A 48 -16.14 16.10 2.77
N SER A 49 -15.89 16.25 1.47
CA SER A 49 -16.26 15.23 0.48
C SER A 49 -15.53 13.90 0.74
N LEU A 50 -14.25 13.98 1.06
CA LEU A 50 -13.42 12.79 1.29
C LEU A 50 -13.81 12.04 2.57
N LYS A 51 -14.22 12.74 3.63
CA LYS A 51 -14.73 12.13 4.87
C LYS A 51 -16.00 11.31 4.67
N ASN A 52 -16.79 11.62 3.65
CA ASN A 52 -18.01 10.89 3.32
C ASN A 52 -17.73 9.64 2.47
N LYS A 53 -16.50 9.45 2.00
CA LYS A 53 -16.10 8.28 1.22
C LYS A 53 -15.51 7.19 2.11
N LYS A 54 -15.98 5.97 1.92
CA LYS A 54 -15.34 4.80 2.54
C LYS A 54 -14.26 4.25 1.62
N MET A 55 -13.02 4.34 2.08
CA MET A 55 -11.84 3.97 1.28
C MET A 55 -11.28 2.61 1.71
N LEU A 56 -10.91 1.80 0.73
CA LEU A 56 -10.21 0.54 0.90
C LEU A 56 -8.84 0.61 0.23
N PHE A 57 -7.80 0.31 0.97
CA PHE A 57 -6.45 0.13 0.43
C PHE A 57 -6.11 -1.35 0.35
N VAL A 58 -5.59 -1.78 -0.79
CA VAL A 58 -5.15 -3.17 -1.01
C VAL A 58 -3.69 -3.14 -1.42
N ALA A 59 -2.83 -3.63 -0.54
CA ALA A 59 -1.40 -3.67 -0.74
C ALA A 59 -0.88 -5.09 -0.93
N GLY A 60 0.15 -5.27 -1.75
CA GLY A 60 0.84 -6.55 -1.91
C GLY A 60 2.34 -6.41 -1.72
N GLY A 61 2.92 -7.16 -0.78
CA GLY A 61 4.35 -7.16 -0.49
C GLY A 61 4.86 -5.74 -0.19
N VAL A 62 5.89 -5.31 -0.93
CA VAL A 62 6.48 -3.96 -0.77
C VAL A 62 5.48 -2.82 -1.06
N GLY A 63 4.34 -3.10 -1.71
CA GLY A 63 3.27 -2.13 -1.91
C GLY A 63 2.65 -1.58 -0.61
N ALA A 64 2.87 -2.22 0.54
CA ALA A 64 2.51 -1.67 1.84
C ALA A 64 3.26 -0.37 2.15
N ALA A 65 4.50 -0.22 1.65
CA ALA A 65 5.31 0.96 1.91
C ALA A 65 4.72 2.27 1.35
N PRO A 66 4.27 2.37 0.09
CA PRO A 66 3.59 3.55 -0.43
C PRO A 66 2.15 3.71 0.08
N VAL A 67 1.49 2.65 0.56
CA VAL A 67 0.17 2.75 1.19
C VAL A 67 0.25 3.43 2.56
N TYR A 68 1.24 3.11 3.37
CA TYR A 68 1.37 3.62 4.72
C TYR A 68 1.30 5.16 4.84
N PRO A 69 2.08 5.96 4.09
CA PRO A 69 2.01 7.42 4.20
C PRO A 69 0.65 7.98 3.76
N GLN A 70 -0.05 7.32 2.84
CA GLN A 70 -1.37 7.73 2.37
C GLN A 70 -2.42 7.52 3.47
N VAL A 71 -2.47 6.33 4.06
CA VAL A 71 -3.38 6.01 5.16
C VAL A 71 -3.08 6.87 6.39
N LYS A 72 -1.80 7.10 6.69
CA LYS A 72 -1.37 8.00 7.75
C LYS A 72 -1.84 9.45 7.51
N TRP A 73 -1.79 9.92 6.28
CA TRP A 73 -2.30 11.25 5.91
C TRP A 73 -3.82 11.33 6.11
N LEU A 74 -4.58 10.32 5.66
CA LEU A 74 -6.02 10.25 5.86
C LEU A 74 -6.37 10.27 7.36
N LYS A 75 -5.70 9.45 8.16
CA LYS A 75 -5.90 9.39 9.62
C LYS A 75 -5.63 10.75 10.29
N ALA A 76 -4.58 11.46 9.87
CA ALA A 76 -4.26 12.79 10.37
C ALA A 76 -5.33 13.85 10.05
N HIS A 77 -6.17 13.60 9.04
CA HIS A 77 -7.29 14.45 8.65
C HIS A 77 -8.65 13.92 9.15
N GLY A 78 -8.64 12.94 10.05
CA GLY A 78 -9.84 12.36 10.65
C GLY A 78 -10.64 11.46 9.71
N ILE A 79 -9.97 10.84 8.74
CA ILE A 79 -10.55 9.91 7.76
C ILE A 79 -10.00 8.51 8.03
N ASP A 80 -10.89 7.59 8.35
CA ASP A 80 -10.53 6.19 8.54
C ASP A 80 -10.62 5.43 7.21
N ALA A 81 -9.57 4.69 6.89
CA ALA A 81 -9.52 3.83 5.71
C ALA A 81 -9.22 2.39 6.12
N ASP A 82 -9.89 1.44 5.51
CA ASP A 82 -9.61 0.02 5.70
C ASP A 82 -8.42 -0.40 4.84
N VAL A 83 -7.56 -1.26 5.38
CA VAL A 83 -6.32 -1.68 4.71
C VAL A 83 -6.20 -3.19 4.70
N ILE A 84 -6.06 -3.76 3.52
CA ILE A 84 -5.68 -5.16 3.30
C ILE A 84 -4.21 -5.19 2.88
N VAL A 85 -3.39 -5.98 3.56
CA VAL A 85 -1.99 -6.20 3.15
C VAL A 85 -1.78 -7.69 2.92
N GLY A 86 -1.41 -8.04 1.69
CA GLY A 86 -1.14 -9.41 1.30
C GLY A 86 0.36 -9.70 1.17
N ALA A 87 0.77 -10.88 1.62
CA ALA A 87 2.12 -11.42 1.43
C ALA A 87 2.05 -12.93 1.23
N LYS A 88 3.16 -13.56 0.80
CA LYS A 88 3.21 -15.01 0.68
C LYS A 88 3.18 -15.70 2.05
N THR A 89 3.91 -15.15 3.00
CA THR A 89 4.07 -15.67 4.36
C THR A 89 4.06 -14.52 5.35
N LYS A 90 3.87 -14.82 6.64
CA LYS A 90 3.91 -13.84 7.72
C LYS A 90 5.20 -13.01 7.72
N ASP A 91 6.35 -13.65 7.53
CA ASP A 91 7.65 -12.98 7.60
C ASP A 91 7.87 -11.97 6.47
N MET A 92 7.04 -12.02 5.43
CA MET A 92 7.06 -11.07 4.31
C MET A 92 6.12 -9.88 4.50
N LEU A 93 5.32 -9.86 5.57
CA LEU A 93 4.52 -8.68 5.93
C LEU A 93 5.45 -7.61 6.50
N ILE A 94 5.31 -6.41 6.01
CA ILE A 94 6.10 -5.24 6.43
C ILE A 94 5.21 -4.13 6.97
N LEU A 95 5.74 -3.31 7.86
CA LEU A 95 5.05 -2.14 8.44
C LEU A 95 3.72 -2.50 9.14
N GLU A 96 3.59 -3.70 9.70
CA GLU A 96 2.38 -4.22 10.31
C GLU A 96 1.91 -3.31 11.46
N ASP A 97 2.75 -3.14 12.48
CA ASP A 97 2.42 -2.30 13.66
C ASP A 97 2.10 -0.85 13.25
N GLN A 98 2.87 -0.31 12.29
CA GLN A 98 2.67 1.05 11.81
C GLN A 98 1.36 1.20 11.03
N MET A 99 1.01 0.19 10.24
CA MET A 99 -0.23 0.20 9.45
C MET A 99 -1.45 0.05 10.36
N GLU A 100 -1.39 -0.87 11.31
CA GLU A 100 -2.45 -1.09 12.31
C GLU A 100 -2.73 0.17 13.13
N ALA A 101 -1.69 0.92 13.48
CA ALA A 101 -1.82 2.17 14.23
C ALA A 101 -2.53 3.30 13.46
N VAL A 102 -2.58 3.25 12.12
CA VAL A 102 -3.15 4.33 11.29
C VAL A 102 -4.38 3.91 10.48
N ALA A 103 -4.58 2.61 10.25
CA ALA A 103 -5.74 2.09 9.55
C ALA A 103 -7.02 2.23 10.40
N GLY A 104 -8.18 2.34 9.73
CA GLY A 104 -9.48 2.15 10.37
C GLY A 104 -9.65 0.71 10.83
N ASN A 105 -9.45 -0.21 9.87
CA ASN A 105 -9.30 -1.65 10.13
C ASN A 105 -8.12 -2.17 9.31
N TYR A 106 -7.36 -3.10 9.90
CA TYR A 106 -6.21 -3.72 9.26
C TYR A 106 -6.46 -5.21 9.07
N TYR A 107 -6.28 -5.70 7.84
CA TYR A 107 -6.55 -7.08 7.44
C TYR A 107 -5.31 -7.69 6.79
N PRO A 108 -4.44 -8.34 7.55
CA PRO A 108 -3.32 -9.09 6.99
C PRO A 108 -3.82 -10.36 6.29
N CYS A 109 -3.24 -10.65 5.12
CA CYS A 109 -3.51 -11.86 4.34
C CYS A 109 -2.21 -12.57 4.02
N THR A 110 -2.19 -13.90 4.13
CA THR A 110 -1.04 -14.70 3.72
C THR A 110 -1.47 -15.84 2.82
N ASP A 111 -0.76 -16.03 1.70
CA ASP A 111 -1.10 -17.07 0.72
C ASP A 111 -1.03 -18.48 1.35
N ASP A 112 -0.09 -18.68 2.28
CA ASP A 112 0.13 -19.95 2.98
C ASP A 112 -0.73 -20.13 4.24
N GLY A 113 -1.51 -19.12 4.62
CA GLY A 113 -2.35 -19.14 5.82
C GLY A 113 -1.55 -19.05 7.13
N SER A 114 -0.30 -18.66 7.11
CA SER A 114 0.56 -18.57 8.30
C SER A 114 0.13 -17.44 9.25
N TYR A 115 -0.63 -16.45 8.75
CA TYR A 115 -1.12 -15.34 9.54
C TYR A 115 -2.29 -14.60 8.88
N GLY A 116 -3.24 -14.13 9.70
CA GLY A 116 -4.39 -13.36 9.23
C GLY A 116 -5.35 -14.19 8.37
N HIS A 117 -5.88 -13.57 7.31
CA HIS A 117 -6.73 -14.27 6.34
C HIS A 117 -5.88 -15.20 5.47
N ALA A 118 -6.28 -16.49 5.41
CA ALA A 118 -5.61 -17.48 4.58
C ALA A 118 -6.08 -17.36 3.12
N GLY A 119 -5.21 -16.87 2.23
CA GLY A 119 -5.52 -16.72 0.82
C GLY A 119 -5.19 -15.35 0.22
N MET A 120 -5.69 -15.12 -0.96
CA MET A 120 -5.41 -13.89 -1.73
C MET A 120 -6.17 -12.68 -1.18
N VAL A 121 -5.60 -11.49 -1.37
CA VAL A 121 -6.26 -10.22 -1.01
C VAL A 121 -7.65 -10.04 -1.64
N THR A 122 -7.88 -10.61 -2.81
CA THR A 122 -9.18 -10.57 -3.49
C THR A 122 -10.26 -11.33 -2.72
N THR A 123 -9.93 -12.46 -2.10
CA THR A 123 -10.88 -13.21 -1.28
C THR A 123 -11.26 -12.43 -0.02
N MET A 124 -10.31 -11.69 0.57
CA MET A 124 -10.59 -10.81 1.69
C MET A 124 -11.50 -9.63 1.27
N VAL A 125 -11.27 -9.04 0.09
CA VAL A 125 -12.18 -7.99 -0.44
C VAL A 125 -13.60 -8.54 -0.60
N GLU A 126 -13.75 -9.73 -1.19
CA GLU A 126 -15.07 -10.37 -1.34
C GLU A 126 -15.73 -10.63 0.01
N GLU A 127 -14.98 -11.12 0.97
CA GLU A 127 -15.48 -11.39 2.33
C GLU A 127 -15.96 -10.10 3.00
N LEU A 128 -15.19 -9.02 2.94
CA LEU A 128 -15.58 -7.73 3.52
C LEU A 128 -16.87 -7.19 2.89
N VAL A 129 -17.00 -7.27 1.58
CA VAL A 129 -18.21 -6.81 0.87
C VAL A 129 -19.41 -7.71 1.19
N ASN A 130 -19.22 -9.03 1.23
CA ASN A 130 -20.27 -9.98 1.60
C ASN A 130 -20.75 -9.80 3.05
N ASN A 131 -19.87 -9.36 3.94
CA ASN A 131 -20.19 -9.00 5.32
C ASN A 131 -20.89 -7.64 5.45
N GLY A 132 -21.22 -6.98 4.33
CA GLY A 132 -22.00 -5.75 4.29
C GLY A 132 -21.18 -4.48 4.28
N ASN A 133 -19.84 -4.56 4.19
CA ASN A 133 -19.02 -3.37 4.02
C ASN A 133 -19.23 -2.80 2.61
N LYS A 134 -19.39 -1.49 2.54
CA LYS A 134 -19.50 -0.76 1.27
C LYS A 134 -18.29 0.17 1.14
N TYR A 135 -17.65 0.14 -0.01
CA TYR A 135 -16.52 1.00 -0.31
C TYR A 135 -16.82 1.84 -1.56
N ASP A 136 -16.48 3.11 -1.51
CA ASP A 136 -16.63 4.03 -2.62
C ASP A 136 -15.38 4.03 -3.51
N VAL A 137 -14.22 3.91 -2.87
CA VAL A 137 -12.91 3.95 -3.54
C VAL A 137 -12.03 2.82 -3.04
N CYS A 138 -11.37 2.13 -3.98
CA CYS A 138 -10.30 1.19 -3.71
C CYS A 138 -8.99 1.71 -4.30
N VAL A 139 -7.93 1.68 -3.52
CA VAL A 139 -6.57 1.98 -3.98
C VAL A 139 -5.75 0.71 -3.92
N ALA A 140 -5.26 0.22 -5.06
CA ALA A 140 -4.49 -1.01 -5.12
C ALA A 140 -3.04 -0.75 -5.53
N ILE A 141 -2.10 -1.27 -4.73
CA ILE A 141 -0.65 -1.09 -4.94
C ILE A 141 0.06 -2.42 -4.68
N GLY A 142 0.80 -2.91 -5.66
CA GLY A 142 1.52 -4.16 -5.52
C GLY A 142 1.88 -4.80 -6.86
N PRO A 143 2.14 -6.11 -6.89
CA PRO A 143 2.42 -6.83 -8.13
C PRO A 143 1.30 -6.63 -9.15
N MET A 144 1.67 -6.45 -10.42
CA MET A 144 0.72 -6.17 -11.51
C MET A 144 -0.41 -7.20 -11.60
N ILE A 145 -0.10 -8.46 -11.40
CA ILE A 145 -1.09 -9.54 -11.44
C ILE A 145 -2.14 -9.38 -10.31
N MET A 146 -1.70 -9.02 -9.10
CA MET A 146 -2.59 -8.74 -7.97
C MET A 146 -3.49 -7.55 -8.30
N MET A 147 -2.91 -6.43 -8.72
CA MET A 147 -3.67 -5.21 -9.08
C MET A 147 -4.70 -5.48 -10.17
N LYS A 148 -4.35 -6.30 -11.18
CA LYS A 148 -5.28 -6.73 -12.22
C LYS A 148 -6.49 -7.46 -11.64
N PHE A 149 -6.29 -8.43 -10.77
CA PHE A 149 -7.39 -9.19 -10.18
C PHE A 149 -8.22 -8.34 -9.21
N VAL A 150 -7.60 -7.48 -8.42
CA VAL A 150 -8.32 -6.52 -7.57
C VAL A 150 -9.19 -5.61 -8.43
N CYS A 151 -8.65 -5.04 -9.52
CA CYS A 151 -9.41 -4.17 -10.41
C CYS A 151 -10.59 -4.88 -11.09
N LEU A 152 -10.41 -6.12 -11.53
CA LEU A 152 -11.49 -6.91 -12.11
C LEU A 152 -12.61 -7.20 -11.10
N LEU A 153 -12.24 -7.49 -9.86
CA LEU A 153 -13.19 -7.74 -8.77
C LEU A 153 -13.94 -6.47 -8.39
N THR A 154 -13.24 -5.38 -8.10
CA THR A 154 -13.84 -4.10 -7.69
C THR A 154 -14.76 -3.53 -8.76
N LYS A 155 -14.40 -3.72 -10.06
CA LYS A 155 -15.29 -3.38 -11.17
C LYS A 155 -16.62 -4.14 -11.13
N LYS A 156 -16.60 -5.45 -10.80
CA LYS A 156 -17.84 -6.25 -10.61
C LYS A 156 -18.65 -5.78 -9.42
N LEU A 157 -17.98 -5.30 -8.38
CA LEU A 157 -18.59 -4.80 -7.15
C LEU A 157 -19.05 -3.33 -7.25
N GLY A 158 -18.78 -2.66 -8.36
CA GLY A 158 -19.12 -1.24 -8.56
C GLY A 158 -18.27 -0.27 -7.75
N ILE A 159 -17.08 -0.68 -7.31
CA ILE A 159 -16.15 0.14 -6.54
C ILE A 159 -15.17 0.83 -7.49
N HIS A 160 -15.06 2.16 -7.40
CA HIS A 160 -14.09 2.92 -8.16
C HIS A 160 -12.66 2.56 -7.71
N THR A 161 -11.78 2.19 -8.64
CA THR A 161 -10.44 1.70 -8.28
C THR A 161 -9.35 2.55 -8.91
N CYS A 162 -8.49 3.11 -8.07
CA CYS A 162 -7.24 3.74 -8.45
C CYS A 162 -6.11 2.72 -8.33
N LEU A 163 -5.35 2.55 -9.39
CA LEU A 163 -4.13 1.75 -9.40
C LEU A 163 -2.94 2.70 -9.28
N LEU A 164 -2.16 2.54 -8.23
CA LEU A 164 -0.86 3.18 -8.17
C LEU A 164 0.16 2.20 -8.75
N TYR A 165 0.50 2.45 -9.98
CA TYR A 165 1.56 1.73 -10.66
C TYR A 165 2.89 2.32 -10.23
N THR A 166 3.56 1.62 -9.33
CA THR A 166 4.97 1.86 -9.02
C THR A 166 5.80 1.03 -9.99
N SER A 167 5.59 1.21 -11.31
CA SER A 167 6.56 0.69 -12.24
C SER A 167 7.81 1.49 -11.99
N ASP A 168 8.80 0.82 -11.52
CA ASP A 168 10.13 1.31 -11.51
C ASP A 168 10.52 1.60 -12.96
N ALA A 169 10.81 2.88 -13.27
CA ALA A 169 11.39 3.26 -14.56
C ALA A 169 12.72 2.54 -14.82
N ALA A 170 13.23 1.75 -13.88
CA ALA A 170 14.37 0.87 -14.04
C ALA A 170 14.00 -0.48 -14.70
N ASP A 171 12.75 -0.94 -14.59
CA ASP A 171 12.30 -2.17 -15.25
C ASP A 171 11.98 -1.98 -16.74
N ASP A 172 11.74 -0.74 -17.18
CA ASP A 172 11.48 -0.41 -18.59
C ASP A 172 12.76 -0.27 -19.44
N ARG A 173 13.93 -0.62 -18.88
CA ARG A 173 15.22 -0.62 -19.58
C ARG A 173 15.69 -2.03 -19.89
N ILE A 174 14.89 -2.77 -20.61
CA ILE A 174 15.38 -3.95 -21.34
C ILE A 174 15.33 -3.67 -22.81
#